data_cfe116be6940870570e285e2de304914
#
_entry.id   cfe116be6940870570e285e2de304914
#
_cell.length_a   1.000
_cell.length_b   1.000
_cell.length_c   1.000
_cell.angle_alpha   90.00
_cell.angle_beta   90.00
_cell.angle_gamma   90.00
#
_symmetry.space_group_name_H-M   'P 1'
#
loop_
_entity.id
_entity.type
_entity.pdbx_description
1 polymer ?
#
loop_
_entity_poly.entity_id
_entity_poly.type
_entity_poly.pdbx_seq_one_letter_code
_entity_poly.pdbx_strand_id
1 'polypeptide(L)'
;MQDTFIKFFHQSTCDQVVSAAKMMIHARGPVWPRKHQKLGLIPKGLTGLDTAASWRYSTSDGWVYGHGTFCMVACRNRILGAFKWMRNSAHEAKRMWLETGKLKGLMTTVLMDSKADDQALFFQMQRQRRILLLTTTRKGTDKSPARKRMIKVLTQRKNKRLYKQRSYTVEPMQGLVKDIFDLETCWMRGNANNRWLFAAMGVVVQMHQYQAWQEGRSTWAIKQEVLGR
;
A
#
# COMPACT_ATOMS: atom_id res chain seq x y z
N MET A 1 24.16 -0.78 3.68
CA MET A 1 22.86 -1.47 3.57
C MET A 1 21.80 -0.62 2.85
N GLN A 2 21.56 0.62 3.26
CA GLN A 2 20.56 1.50 2.61
C GLN A 2 20.90 1.79 1.14
N ASP A 3 22.14 2.10 0.81
CA ASP A 3 22.59 2.38 -0.58
C ASP A 3 22.51 1.15 -1.47
N THR A 4 22.79 -0.03 -0.92
CA THR A 4 22.69 -1.29 -1.66
C THR A 4 21.24 -1.59 -1.99
N PHE A 5 20.33 -1.36 -1.03
CA PHE A 5 18.89 -1.51 -1.24
C PHE A 5 18.34 -0.50 -2.25
N ILE A 6 18.79 0.75 -2.20
CA ILE A 6 18.43 1.79 -3.16
C ILE A 6 18.89 1.40 -4.56
N LYS A 7 20.14 0.91 -4.71
CA LYS A 7 20.66 0.41 -5.99
C LYS A 7 19.85 -0.79 -6.50
N PHE A 8 19.54 -1.74 -5.65
CA PHE A 8 18.71 -2.90 -5.96
C PHE A 8 17.31 -2.44 -6.45
N PHE A 9 16.64 -1.56 -5.71
CA PHE A 9 15.34 -1.03 -6.09
C PHE A 9 15.42 -0.25 -7.42
N HIS A 10 16.44 0.54 -7.62
CA HIS A 10 16.64 1.31 -8.85
C HIS A 10 16.91 0.40 -10.06
N GLN A 11 17.80 -0.57 -9.94
CA GLN A 11 18.13 -1.51 -11.02
C GLN A 11 16.94 -2.39 -11.40
N SER A 12 16.14 -2.78 -10.42
CA SER A 12 14.96 -3.62 -10.63
C SER A 12 13.73 -2.86 -11.16
N THR A 13 13.71 -1.53 -11.06
CA THR A 13 12.61 -0.66 -11.51
C THR A 13 12.99 0.17 -12.73
N CYS A 14 13.63 -0.42 -13.75
CA CYS A 14 14.09 0.33 -14.95
C CYS A 14 13.02 1.24 -15.57
N ASP A 15 11.73 0.87 -15.47
CA ASP A 15 10.63 1.70 -15.96
C ASP A 15 10.11 2.67 -14.90
N GLN A 16 10.66 2.58 -13.69
CA GLN A 16 10.30 3.42 -12.54
C GLN A 16 8.79 3.50 -12.27
N VAL A 17 8.06 2.45 -12.64
CA VAL A 17 6.62 2.33 -12.41
C VAL A 17 6.38 1.54 -11.14
N VAL A 18 5.66 2.13 -10.20
CA VAL A 18 5.35 1.53 -8.91
C VAL A 18 3.85 1.46 -8.72
N SER A 19 3.35 0.33 -8.27
CA SER A 19 1.97 0.17 -7.85
C SER A 19 1.85 0.31 -6.34
N ALA A 20 0.85 1.05 -5.88
CA ALA A 20 0.62 1.26 -4.46
C ALA A 20 -0.84 0.99 -4.08
N ALA A 21 -1.03 0.36 -2.93
CA ALA A 21 -2.35 0.11 -2.38
C ALA A 21 -2.30 -0.02 -0.85
N LYS A 22 -3.46 0.15 -0.24
CA LYS A 22 -3.67 -0.16 1.16
C LYS A 22 -4.26 -1.56 1.30
N MET A 23 -3.72 -2.33 2.23
CA MET A 23 -4.27 -3.58 2.71
C MET A 23 -4.89 -3.34 4.09
N MET A 24 -6.03 -3.97 4.37
CA MET A 24 -6.68 -3.93 5.68
C MET A 24 -6.51 -5.29 6.37
N ILE A 25 -6.27 -5.23 7.68
CA ILE A 25 -6.01 -6.41 8.52
C ILE A 25 -6.88 -6.27 9.76
N HIS A 26 -7.59 -7.31 10.14
CA HIS A 26 -8.45 -7.30 11.32
C HIS A 26 -7.64 -7.05 12.60
N ALA A 27 -8.21 -6.33 13.55
CA ALA A 27 -7.61 -6.15 14.87
C ALA A 27 -7.64 -7.47 15.65
N ARG A 28 -6.63 -7.66 16.49
CA ARG A 28 -6.60 -8.78 17.44
C ARG A 28 -7.55 -8.52 18.61
N GLY A 29 -8.37 -9.52 18.92
CA GLY A 29 -9.28 -9.49 20.06
C GLY A 29 -10.68 -8.99 19.69
N PRO A 30 -11.45 -8.54 20.69
CA PRO A 30 -12.85 -8.15 20.48
C PRO A 30 -12.98 -6.93 19.57
N VAL A 31 -14.10 -6.84 18.89
CA VAL A 31 -14.44 -5.75 17.99
C VAL A 31 -15.11 -4.60 18.77
N TRP A 32 -14.59 -3.40 18.66
CA TRP A 32 -15.22 -2.21 19.24
C TRP A 32 -16.44 -1.82 18.42
N PRO A 33 -17.68 -1.89 18.98
CA PRO A 33 -18.86 -1.53 18.21
C PRO A 33 -18.76 -0.10 17.66
N ARG A 34 -19.02 0.06 16.39
CA ARG A 34 -18.78 1.31 15.66
C ARG A 34 -19.47 2.52 16.28
N LYS A 35 -20.70 2.34 16.79
CA LYS A 35 -21.43 3.41 17.49
C LYS A 35 -20.68 3.84 18.76
N HIS A 36 -20.23 2.88 19.56
CA HIS A 36 -19.50 3.15 20.79
C HIS A 36 -18.13 3.77 20.52
N GLN A 37 -17.41 3.32 19.49
CA GLN A 37 -16.13 3.93 19.11
C GLN A 37 -16.28 5.40 18.73
N LYS A 38 -17.34 5.76 18.01
CA LYS A 38 -17.61 7.17 17.65
C LYS A 38 -17.83 8.06 18.88
N LEU A 39 -18.38 7.51 19.94
CA LEU A 39 -18.65 8.19 21.22
C LEU A 39 -17.48 8.07 22.20
N GLY A 40 -16.43 7.34 21.87
CA GLY A 40 -15.32 7.06 22.79
C GLY A 40 -15.69 6.14 23.96
N LEU A 41 -16.82 5.42 23.89
CA LEU A 41 -17.35 4.60 24.96
C LEU A 41 -16.89 3.16 24.80
N ILE A 42 -16.15 2.62 25.76
CA ILE A 42 -15.77 1.20 25.81
C ILE A 42 -16.86 0.43 26.56
N PRO A 43 -17.57 -0.52 25.90
CA PRO A 43 -18.56 -1.35 26.59
C PRO A 43 -17.93 -2.15 27.74
N LYS A 44 -18.68 -2.27 28.84
CA LYS A 44 -18.29 -3.13 29.96
C LYS A 44 -18.08 -4.57 29.46
N GLY A 45 -17.05 -5.24 29.97
CA GLY A 45 -16.72 -6.64 29.62
C GLY A 45 -15.89 -6.83 28.35
N LEU A 46 -15.59 -5.82 27.56
CA LEU A 46 -14.65 -5.91 26.44
C LEU A 46 -13.20 -5.86 26.93
N THR A 47 -12.72 -6.99 27.47
CA THR A 47 -11.31 -7.13 27.83
C THR A 47 -10.44 -7.39 26.59
N GLY A 48 -9.24 -6.79 26.56
CA GLY A 48 -8.31 -7.01 25.45
C GLY A 48 -8.68 -6.33 24.13
N LEU A 49 -9.50 -5.28 24.19
CA LEU A 49 -9.82 -4.45 23.01
C LEU A 49 -8.59 -3.71 22.50
N ASP A 50 -8.39 -3.72 21.18
CA ASP A 50 -7.38 -2.89 20.54
C ASP A 50 -7.93 -1.48 20.25
N THR A 51 -7.81 -0.58 21.22
CA THR A 51 -8.32 0.79 21.12
C THR A 51 -7.64 1.63 20.02
N ALA A 52 -6.50 1.18 19.51
CA ALA A 52 -5.76 1.83 18.42
C ALA A 52 -6.30 1.44 17.02
N ALA A 53 -7.05 0.35 16.92
CA ALA A 53 -7.71 -0.05 15.69
C ALA A 53 -8.84 0.90 15.32
N SER A 54 -9.22 0.92 14.05
CA SER A 54 -10.31 1.78 13.57
C SER A 54 -11.12 1.12 12.46
N TRP A 55 -12.36 1.55 12.32
CA TRP A 55 -13.26 1.07 11.28
C TRP A 55 -12.95 1.66 9.90
N ARG A 56 -13.02 0.82 8.88
CA ARG A 56 -12.97 1.20 7.46
C ARG A 56 -13.88 0.29 6.66
N TYR A 57 -14.53 0.85 5.65
CA TYR A 57 -15.30 0.07 4.68
C TYR A 57 -14.40 -0.38 3.51
N SER A 58 -14.46 -1.67 3.18
CA SER A 58 -13.92 -2.30 1.98
C SER A 58 -15.07 -2.72 1.07
N THR A 59 -14.86 -2.68 -0.22
CA THR A 59 -15.84 -3.20 -1.18
C THR A 59 -15.87 -4.73 -1.22
N SER A 60 -14.77 -5.39 -0.87
CA SER A 60 -14.65 -6.85 -0.79
C SER A 60 -15.09 -7.40 0.56
N ASP A 61 -14.63 -6.78 1.66
CA ASP A 61 -14.73 -7.35 3.01
C ASP A 61 -15.79 -6.66 3.88
N GLY A 62 -16.48 -5.63 3.35
CA GLY A 62 -17.42 -4.83 4.12
C GLY A 62 -16.74 -3.94 5.18
N TRP A 63 -17.31 -3.86 6.37
CA TRP A 63 -16.74 -3.09 7.47
C TRP A 63 -15.66 -3.86 8.21
N VAL A 64 -14.43 -3.39 8.14
CA VAL A 64 -13.25 -3.95 8.81
C VAL A 64 -12.86 -3.09 10.00
N TYR A 65 -12.86 -3.67 11.21
CA TYR A 65 -12.25 -3.10 12.41
C TYR A 65 -10.82 -3.59 12.50
N GLY A 66 -9.85 -2.69 12.37
CA GLY A 66 -8.46 -3.15 12.35
C GLY A 66 -7.44 -2.05 12.07
N HIS A 67 -6.32 -2.50 11.52
CA HIS A 67 -5.21 -1.69 11.07
C HIS A 67 -5.08 -1.73 9.54
N GLY A 68 -4.37 -0.77 8.98
CA GLY A 68 -4.01 -0.76 7.57
C GLY A 68 -2.51 -0.90 7.38
N THR A 69 -2.11 -1.40 6.23
CA THR A 69 -0.75 -1.27 5.74
C THR A 69 -0.75 -0.60 4.38
N PHE A 70 0.22 0.25 4.15
CA PHE A 70 0.49 0.82 2.84
C PHE A 70 1.59 0.00 2.18
N CYS A 71 1.29 -0.54 1.02
CA CYS A 71 2.19 -1.37 0.25
C CYS A 71 2.56 -0.65 -1.05
N MET A 72 3.85 -0.58 -1.39
CA MET A 72 4.35 -0.13 -2.69
C MET A 72 5.19 -1.23 -3.32
N VAL A 73 4.94 -1.54 -4.58
CA VAL A 73 5.58 -2.63 -5.32
C VAL A 73 6.04 -2.13 -6.68
N ALA A 74 7.28 -2.41 -7.04
CA ALA A 74 7.82 -2.16 -8.37
C ALA A 74 7.10 -3.04 -9.41
N CYS A 75 6.60 -2.45 -10.50
CA CYS A 75 5.77 -3.19 -11.43
C CYS A 75 6.55 -4.22 -12.26
N ARG A 76 7.80 -3.95 -12.60
CA ARG A 76 8.61 -4.84 -13.44
C ARG A 76 8.97 -6.14 -12.72
N ASN A 77 9.64 -6.04 -11.58
CA ASN A 77 10.21 -7.20 -10.87
C ASN A 77 9.44 -7.55 -9.59
N ARG A 78 8.29 -6.91 -9.35
CA ARG A 78 7.42 -7.15 -8.17
C ARG A 78 8.15 -7.00 -6.83
N ILE A 79 9.16 -6.12 -6.76
CA ILE A 79 9.92 -5.88 -5.55
C ILE A 79 9.13 -4.97 -4.62
N LEU A 80 9.07 -5.36 -3.36
CA LEU A 80 8.43 -4.60 -2.30
C LEU A 80 9.25 -3.36 -1.96
N GLY A 81 8.80 -2.18 -2.37
CA GLY A 81 9.47 -0.91 -2.07
C GLY A 81 9.12 -0.33 -0.70
N ALA A 82 7.89 -0.51 -0.26
CA ALA A 82 7.45 -0.10 1.07
C ALA A 82 6.33 -1.00 1.60
N PHE A 83 6.41 -1.34 2.89
CA PHE A 83 5.36 -1.99 3.64
C PHE A 83 5.25 -1.30 5.00
N LYS A 84 4.28 -0.40 5.14
CA LYS A 84 4.22 0.54 6.27
C LYS A 84 2.84 0.53 6.92
N TRP A 85 2.84 0.39 8.25
CA TRP A 85 1.62 0.54 9.02
C TRP A 85 0.95 1.90 8.78
N MET A 86 -0.36 1.90 8.75
CA MET A 86 -1.20 3.09 8.80
C MET A 86 -2.49 2.84 9.57
N ARG A 87 -3.08 3.91 10.12
CA ARG A 87 -4.40 3.80 10.73
C ARG A 87 -5.42 3.33 9.68
N ASN A 88 -6.30 2.38 10.04
CA ASN A 88 -7.27 1.85 9.06
C ASN A 88 -8.20 2.93 8.49
N SER A 89 -8.61 3.91 9.29
CA SER A 89 -9.41 5.05 8.84
C SER A 89 -8.63 6.08 8.01
N ALA A 90 -7.28 6.03 8.00
CA ALA A 90 -6.46 7.03 7.33
C ALA A 90 -6.53 6.94 5.80
N HIS A 91 -6.43 8.09 5.15
CA HIS A 91 -6.37 8.20 3.69
C HIS A 91 -5.01 7.78 3.13
N GLU A 92 -5.03 6.98 2.10
CA GLU A 92 -3.86 6.43 1.42
C GLU A 92 -3.01 7.50 0.72
N ALA A 93 -3.66 8.53 0.19
CA ALA A 93 -3.02 9.62 -0.53
C ALA A 93 -1.92 10.31 0.29
N LYS A 94 -2.18 10.58 1.59
CA LYS A 94 -1.18 11.18 2.48
C LYS A 94 0.03 10.26 2.67
N ARG A 95 -0.20 8.95 2.80
CA ARG A 95 0.90 7.99 2.96
C ARG A 95 1.70 7.85 1.66
N MET A 96 1.02 7.76 0.53
CA MET A 96 1.66 7.76 -0.78
C MET A 96 2.55 8.99 -0.95
N TRP A 97 2.05 10.16 -0.59
CA TRP A 97 2.84 11.39 -0.64
C TRP A 97 4.13 11.31 0.20
N LEU A 98 4.06 10.78 1.41
CA LEU A 98 5.24 10.61 2.27
C LEU A 98 6.25 9.61 1.68
N GLU A 99 5.79 8.43 1.27
CA GLU A 99 6.68 7.38 0.79
C GLU A 99 7.32 7.72 -0.56
N THR A 100 6.58 8.32 -1.49
CA THR A 100 7.14 8.77 -2.77
C THR A 100 8.19 9.89 -2.60
N GLY A 101 8.14 10.66 -1.51
CA GLY A 101 9.17 11.64 -1.20
C GLY A 101 10.51 11.03 -0.83
N LYS A 102 10.49 9.88 -0.16
CA LYS A 102 11.69 9.13 0.21
C LYS A 102 12.36 8.48 -1.00
N LEU A 103 11.58 8.16 -2.02
CA LEU A 103 12.02 7.49 -3.24
C LEU A 103 12.10 8.46 -4.43
N LYS A 104 12.30 9.75 -4.16
CA LYS A 104 12.43 10.78 -5.20
C LYS A 104 13.57 10.43 -6.16
N GLY A 105 13.29 10.52 -7.46
CA GLY A 105 14.24 10.14 -8.50
C GLY A 105 14.26 8.67 -8.87
N LEU A 106 13.67 7.79 -8.04
CA LEU A 106 13.63 6.35 -8.29
C LEU A 106 12.35 5.90 -9.01
N MET A 107 11.37 6.78 -9.14
CA MET A 107 10.12 6.48 -9.82
C MET A 107 9.60 7.65 -10.63
N THR A 108 8.94 7.37 -11.75
CA THR A 108 8.29 8.35 -12.61
C THR A 108 6.76 8.22 -12.61
N THR A 109 6.25 7.06 -12.25
CA THR A 109 4.82 6.77 -12.29
C THR A 109 4.38 5.95 -11.07
N VAL A 110 3.27 6.36 -10.46
CA VAL A 110 2.62 5.61 -9.37
C VAL A 110 1.21 5.23 -9.80
N LEU A 111 0.88 3.95 -9.63
CA LEU A 111 -0.44 3.38 -9.90
C LEU A 111 -1.20 3.20 -8.58
N MET A 112 -2.38 3.78 -8.47
CA MET A 112 -3.24 3.64 -7.28
C MET A 112 -4.69 3.41 -7.67
N ASP A 113 -5.50 2.97 -6.71
CA ASP A 113 -6.94 2.80 -6.91
C ASP A 113 -7.68 4.15 -6.97
N SER A 114 -9.00 4.09 -7.19
CA SER A 114 -9.86 5.27 -7.28
C SER A 114 -9.90 6.12 -6.01
N LYS A 115 -9.39 5.63 -4.88
CA LYS A 115 -9.30 6.43 -3.64
C LYS A 115 -8.25 7.54 -3.75
N ALA A 116 -7.30 7.40 -4.68
CA ALA A 116 -6.32 8.43 -5.02
C ALA A 116 -6.81 9.39 -6.13
N ASP A 117 -8.07 9.30 -6.55
CA ASP A 117 -8.67 10.21 -7.52
C ASP A 117 -8.93 11.59 -6.90
N ASP A 118 -7.83 12.35 -6.79
CA ASP A 118 -7.76 13.69 -6.25
C ASP A 118 -6.98 14.58 -7.22
N GLN A 119 -7.63 15.63 -7.72
CA GLN A 119 -7.06 16.53 -8.70
C GLN A 119 -5.88 17.33 -8.14
N ALA A 120 -5.98 17.81 -6.90
CA ALA A 120 -4.90 18.59 -6.28
C ALA A 120 -3.65 17.72 -6.11
N LEU A 121 -3.83 16.50 -5.60
CA LEU A 121 -2.77 15.52 -5.46
C LEU A 121 -2.12 15.17 -6.81
N PHE A 122 -2.92 14.96 -7.86
CA PHE A 122 -2.43 14.65 -9.20
C PHE A 122 -1.45 15.72 -9.71
N PHE A 123 -1.86 16.99 -9.67
CA PHE A 123 -1.00 18.08 -10.12
C PHE A 123 0.17 18.37 -9.19
N GLN A 124 -0.01 18.19 -7.89
CA GLN A 124 1.05 18.33 -6.91
C GLN A 124 2.16 17.28 -7.13
N MET A 125 1.79 16.02 -7.37
CA MET A 125 2.74 14.96 -7.71
C MET A 125 3.54 15.28 -8.95
N GLN A 126 2.89 15.74 -10.00
CA GLN A 126 3.56 16.12 -11.24
C GLN A 126 4.52 17.32 -11.04
N ARG A 127 4.04 18.40 -10.41
CA ARG A 127 4.81 19.65 -10.28
C ARG A 127 5.98 19.53 -9.31
N GLN A 128 5.76 18.93 -8.14
CA GLN A 128 6.76 18.92 -7.07
C GLN A 128 7.69 17.72 -7.10
N ARG A 129 7.22 16.59 -7.67
CA ARG A 129 7.98 15.33 -7.67
C ARG A 129 8.29 14.78 -9.04
N ARG A 130 7.73 15.34 -10.09
CA ARG A 130 7.81 14.85 -11.47
C ARG A 130 7.29 13.40 -11.60
N ILE A 131 6.33 13.02 -10.75
CA ILE A 131 5.71 11.70 -10.73
C ILE A 131 4.32 11.78 -11.32
N LEU A 132 4.02 10.91 -12.28
CA LEU A 132 2.70 10.74 -12.87
C LEU A 132 1.87 9.81 -11.97
N LEU A 133 0.79 10.33 -11.38
CA LEU A 133 -0.17 9.53 -10.63
C LEU A 133 -1.24 9.00 -11.58
N LEU A 134 -1.29 7.68 -11.75
CA LEU A 134 -2.34 7.00 -12.52
C LEU A 134 -3.34 6.34 -11.58
N THR A 135 -4.60 6.65 -11.76
CA THR A 135 -5.73 6.14 -10.97
C THR A 135 -6.96 6.00 -11.84
N THR A 136 -7.95 5.23 -11.41
CA THR A 136 -9.28 5.25 -12.03
C THR A 136 -10.05 6.46 -11.54
N THR A 137 -10.76 7.12 -12.46
CA THR A 137 -11.60 8.26 -12.13
C THR A 137 -12.90 7.78 -11.49
N ARG A 138 -13.29 8.42 -10.38
CA ARG A 138 -14.63 8.23 -9.83
C ARG A 138 -15.65 8.93 -10.75
N LYS A 139 -16.83 8.35 -10.85
CA LYS A 139 -17.98 9.04 -11.44
C LYS A 139 -18.22 10.28 -10.56
N GLY A 140 -17.83 11.41 -11.04
CA GLY A 140 -17.82 12.63 -10.25
C GLY A 140 -18.30 13.82 -11.03
N THR A 141 -18.55 14.82 -10.30
CA THR A 141 -19.30 16.00 -10.67
C THR A 141 -18.42 17.16 -11.10
N ASP A 142 -17.12 17.13 -10.83
CA ASP A 142 -16.23 18.22 -11.17
C ASP A 142 -15.94 18.28 -12.68
N LYS A 143 -16.45 19.34 -13.30
CA LYS A 143 -16.26 19.63 -14.72
C LYS A 143 -15.18 20.69 -14.98
N SER A 144 -14.37 21.02 -13.98
CA SER A 144 -13.33 22.05 -14.09
C SER A 144 -12.35 21.74 -15.22
N PRO A 145 -11.71 22.77 -15.83
CA PRO A 145 -10.71 22.58 -16.86
C PRO A 145 -9.52 21.73 -16.39
N ALA A 146 -9.17 21.84 -15.11
CA ALA A 146 -8.12 21.04 -14.51
C ALA A 146 -8.52 19.56 -14.42
N ARG A 147 -9.78 19.26 -14.01
CA ARG A 147 -10.32 17.89 -13.99
C ARG A 147 -10.34 17.28 -15.40
N LYS A 148 -10.79 18.03 -16.40
CA LYS A 148 -10.79 17.57 -17.80
C LYS A 148 -9.37 17.24 -18.27
N ARG A 149 -8.36 18.06 -17.93
CA ARG A 149 -6.94 17.78 -18.26
C ARG A 149 -6.45 16.49 -17.58
N MET A 150 -6.72 16.32 -16.29
CA MET A 150 -6.39 15.10 -15.56
C MET A 150 -7.02 13.86 -16.24
N ILE A 151 -8.32 13.88 -16.53
CA ILE A 151 -9.03 12.79 -17.20
C ILE A 151 -8.41 12.49 -18.56
N LYS A 152 -8.10 13.52 -19.36
CA LYS A 152 -7.44 13.35 -20.67
C LYS A 152 -6.11 12.58 -20.55
N VAL A 153 -5.31 12.87 -19.51
CA VAL A 153 -4.07 12.13 -19.24
C VAL A 153 -4.36 10.68 -18.84
N LEU A 154 -5.27 10.47 -17.89
CA LEU A 154 -5.60 9.13 -17.38
C LEU A 154 -6.21 8.23 -18.46
N THR A 155 -6.93 8.78 -19.43
CA THR A 155 -7.60 8.02 -20.49
C THR A 155 -6.72 7.72 -21.70
N GLN A 156 -5.51 8.24 -21.79
CA GLN A 156 -4.57 7.90 -22.85
C GLN A 156 -4.31 6.39 -22.89
N ARG A 157 -4.27 5.82 -24.10
CA ARG A 157 -4.06 4.37 -24.33
C ARG A 157 -2.81 3.84 -23.59
N LYS A 158 -1.71 4.59 -23.65
CA LYS A 158 -0.46 4.28 -22.94
C LYS A 158 -0.68 4.18 -21.43
N ASN A 159 -1.35 5.16 -20.83
CA ASN A 159 -1.57 5.23 -19.38
C ASN A 159 -2.56 4.17 -18.91
N LYS A 160 -3.60 3.88 -19.67
CA LYS A 160 -4.50 2.74 -19.39
C LYS A 160 -3.77 1.39 -19.41
N ARG A 161 -2.82 1.20 -20.36
CA ARG A 161 -2.00 -0.02 -20.41
C ARG A 161 -1.09 -0.13 -19.18
N LEU A 162 -0.43 0.96 -18.77
CA LEU A 162 0.36 1.00 -17.55
C LEU A 162 -0.49 0.71 -16.31
N TYR A 163 -1.66 1.33 -16.21
CA TYR A 163 -2.54 1.15 -15.06
C TYR A 163 -2.98 -0.30 -14.84
N LYS A 164 -3.15 -1.08 -15.91
CA LYS A 164 -3.48 -2.52 -15.80
C LYS A 164 -2.42 -3.32 -15.01
N GLN A 165 -1.18 -2.85 -14.95
CA GLN A 165 -0.12 -3.53 -14.19
C GLN A 165 -0.42 -3.60 -12.69
N ARG A 166 -1.30 -2.75 -12.17
CA ARG A 166 -1.67 -2.72 -10.77
C ARG A 166 -2.25 -4.06 -10.28
N SER A 167 -3.13 -4.69 -11.05
CA SER A 167 -3.85 -5.91 -10.65
C SER A 167 -2.95 -7.14 -10.51
N TYR A 168 -1.81 -7.17 -11.20
CA TYR A 168 -0.86 -8.29 -11.10
C TYR A 168 0.46 -7.92 -10.41
N THR A 169 0.48 -6.79 -9.70
CA THR A 169 1.64 -6.37 -8.90
C THR A 169 1.30 -6.21 -7.42
N VAL A 170 0.63 -5.12 -7.04
CA VAL A 170 0.42 -4.81 -5.62
C VAL A 170 -0.62 -5.72 -4.97
N GLU A 171 -1.67 -6.11 -5.66
CA GLU A 171 -2.70 -6.99 -5.10
C GLU A 171 -2.16 -8.40 -4.82
N PRO A 172 -1.48 -9.07 -5.78
CA PRO A 172 -0.82 -10.33 -5.49
C PRO A 172 0.27 -10.23 -4.41
N MET A 173 1.03 -9.11 -4.34
CA MET A 173 2.01 -8.91 -3.26
C MET A 173 1.34 -8.84 -1.89
N GLN A 174 0.19 -8.19 -1.78
CA GLN A 174 -0.58 -8.17 -0.54
C GLN A 174 -1.06 -9.58 -0.15
N GLY A 175 -1.52 -10.38 -1.12
CA GLY A 175 -1.84 -11.80 -0.92
C GLY A 175 -0.64 -12.59 -0.43
N LEU A 176 0.50 -12.46 -1.11
CA LEU A 176 1.75 -13.15 -0.72
C LEU A 176 2.16 -12.81 0.73
N VAL A 177 2.14 -11.54 1.12
CA VAL A 177 2.49 -11.12 2.48
C VAL A 177 1.47 -11.64 3.50
N LYS A 178 0.17 -11.62 3.19
CA LYS A 178 -0.86 -12.22 4.04
C LYS A 178 -0.61 -13.71 4.25
N ASP A 179 -0.33 -14.43 3.19
CA ASP A 179 -0.08 -15.88 3.21
C ASP A 179 1.20 -16.25 3.98
N ILE A 180 2.30 -15.49 3.77
CA ILE A 180 3.58 -15.75 4.47
C ILE A 180 3.43 -15.56 5.98
N PHE A 181 2.71 -14.53 6.40
CA PHE A 181 2.64 -14.13 7.81
C PHE A 181 1.30 -14.43 8.47
N ASP A 182 0.39 -15.15 7.81
CA ASP A 182 -0.97 -15.41 8.30
C ASP A 182 -1.66 -14.12 8.80
N LEU A 183 -1.71 -13.10 7.95
CA LEU A 183 -2.15 -11.75 8.30
C LEU A 183 -3.64 -11.50 8.03
N GLU A 184 -4.51 -12.43 8.29
CA GLU A 184 -5.96 -12.12 8.35
C GLU A 184 -6.29 -11.28 9.57
N THR A 185 -5.60 -11.55 10.68
CA THR A 185 -5.72 -10.82 11.95
C THR A 185 -4.34 -10.33 12.41
N CYS A 186 -4.27 -9.13 12.97
CA CYS A 186 -3.02 -8.61 13.54
C CYS A 186 -2.53 -9.49 14.70
N TRP A 187 -1.24 -9.77 14.74
CA TRP A 187 -0.64 -10.57 15.81
C TRP A 187 -0.55 -9.80 17.14
N MET A 188 -0.49 -8.46 17.05
CA MET A 188 -0.30 -7.57 18.18
C MET A 188 -1.42 -6.54 18.26
N ARG A 189 -1.55 -5.90 19.43
CA ARG A 189 -2.42 -4.76 19.66
C ARG A 189 -1.62 -3.48 19.74
N GLY A 190 -2.29 -2.37 19.47
CA GLY A 190 -1.71 -1.04 19.59
C GLY A 190 -0.91 -0.59 18.36
N ASN A 191 -0.76 0.73 18.24
CA ASN A 191 -0.13 1.34 17.08
C ASN A 191 1.39 1.08 17.03
N ALA A 192 2.08 1.18 18.15
CA ALA A 192 3.54 1.04 18.21
C ALA A 192 3.96 -0.38 17.82
N ASN A 193 3.32 -1.39 18.42
CA ASN A 193 3.60 -2.79 18.17
C ASN A 193 3.32 -3.16 16.70
N ASN A 194 2.18 -2.75 16.16
CA ASN A 194 1.84 -3.04 14.77
C ASN A 194 2.73 -2.27 13.77
N ARG A 195 3.19 -1.06 14.12
CA ARG A 195 4.20 -0.33 13.29
C ARG A 195 5.50 -1.11 13.19
N TRP A 196 6.00 -1.59 14.32
CA TRP A 196 7.22 -2.38 14.38
C TRP A 196 7.05 -3.70 13.62
N LEU A 197 5.96 -4.43 13.90
CA LEU A 197 5.67 -5.72 13.29
C LEU A 197 5.62 -5.63 11.76
N PHE A 198 4.84 -4.69 11.21
CA PHE A 198 4.73 -4.55 9.76
C PHE A 198 6.02 -4.05 9.11
N ALA A 199 6.82 -3.25 9.83
CA ALA A 199 8.14 -2.88 9.35
C ALA A 199 9.07 -4.10 9.27
N ALA A 200 9.08 -4.95 10.30
CA ALA A 200 9.87 -6.19 10.33
C ALA A 200 9.45 -7.16 9.21
N MET A 201 8.14 -7.38 9.03
CA MET A 201 7.62 -8.21 7.93
C MET A 201 8.06 -7.68 6.56
N GLY A 202 7.99 -6.37 6.36
CA GLY A 202 8.47 -5.74 5.13
C GLY A 202 9.96 -5.98 4.88
N VAL A 203 10.78 -5.88 5.93
CA VAL A 203 12.24 -6.15 5.84
C VAL A 203 12.50 -7.61 5.51
N VAL A 204 11.82 -8.55 6.15
CA VAL A 204 11.98 -9.99 5.86
C VAL A 204 11.70 -10.29 4.38
N VAL A 205 10.57 -9.81 3.86
CA VAL A 205 10.23 -9.97 2.44
C VAL A 205 11.31 -9.36 1.54
N GLN A 206 11.76 -8.14 1.84
CA GLN A 206 12.78 -7.44 1.05
C GLN A 206 14.13 -8.16 1.07
N MET A 207 14.53 -8.76 2.19
CA MET A 207 15.79 -9.52 2.29
C MET A 207 15.76 -10.76 1.39
N HIS A 208 14.66 -11.53 1.43
CA HIS A 208 14.52 -12.70 0.55
C HIS A 208 14.42 -12.31 -0.92
N GLN A 209 13.72 -11.22 -1.24
CA GLN A 209 13.69 -10.69 -2.60
C GLN A 209 15.08 -10.24 -3.09
N TYR A 210 15.87 -9.62 -2.22
CA TYR A 210 17.23 -9.20 -2.54
C TYR A 210 18.13 -10.41 -2.79
N GLN A 211 18.06 -11.42 -1.94
CA GLN A 211 18.80 -12.67 -2.12
C GLN A 211 18.42 -13.36 -3.44
N ALA A 212 17.13 -13.54 -3.69
CA ALA A 212 16.64 -14.13 -4.94
C ALA A 212 17.13 -13.35 -6.18
N TRP A 213 17.14 -12.02 -6.09
CA TRP A 213 17.66 -11.17 -7.17
C TRP A 213 19.17 -11.35 -7.40
N GLN A 214 19.98 -11.42 -6.34
CA GLN A 214 21.42 -11.66 -6.45
C GLN A 214 21.72 -13.02 -7.09
N GLU A 215 20.91 -14.02 -6.80
CA GLU A 215 21.03 -15.37 -7.33
C GLU A 215 20.38 -15.56 -8.72
N GLY A 216 19.88 -14.48 -9.32
CA GLY A 216 19.18 -14.53 -10.62
C GLY A 216 17.84 -15.26 -10.59
N ARG A 217 17.29 -15.51 -9.40
CA ARG A 217 16.01 -16.20 -9.20
C ARG A 217 14.82 -15.23 -9.23
N SER A 218 13.62 -15.76 -9.27
CA SER A 218 12.40 -14.97 -9.23
C SER A 218 12.20 -14.28 -7.87
N THR A 219 12.18 -12.96 -7.83
CA THR A 219 11.87 -12.16 -6.63
C THR A 219 10.43 -12.34 -6.12
N TRP A 220 9.62 -13.09 -6.87
CA TRP A 220 8.24 -13.39 -6.53
C TRP A 220 8.08 -14.74 -5.81
N ALA A 221 8.89 -15.73 -6.17
CA ALA A 221 8.79 -17.11 -5.66
C ALA A 221 9.54 -17.29 -4.33
N ILE A 222 9.32 -16.39 -3.36
CA ILE A 222 10.03 -16.37 -2.08
C ILE A 222 9.25 -17.02 -0.91
N LYS A 223 7.98 -17.41 -1.13
CA LYS A 223 7.12 -17.89 -0.03
C LYS A 223 7.70 -19.07 0.72
N GLN A 224 8.18 -20.08 0.01
CA GLN A 224 8.73 -21.27 0.63
C GLN A 224 10.03 -21.00 1.39
N GLU A 225 10.87 -20.12 0.85
CA GLU A 225 12.12 -19.71 1.51
C GLU A 225 11.87 -18.96 2.81
N VAL A 226 10.92 -18.01 2.82
CA VAL A 226 10.54 -17.28 4.05
C VAL A 226 9.96 -18.22 5.10
N LEU A 227 9.24 -19.26 4.69
CA LEU A 227 8.65 -20.25 5.59
C LEU A 227 9.63 -21.38 5.99
N GLY A 228 10.86 -21.36 5.49
CA GLY A 228 11.87 -22.40 5.77
C GLY A 228 11.51 -23.77 5.19
N ARG A 229 10.83 -23.80 4.05
CA ARG A 229 10.36 -25.02 3.36
C ARG A 229 11.00 -25.17 2.01
#